data_4f3dfed955265468f8b5a018fbd893bd
#
_entry.id   4f3dfed955265468f8b5a018fbd893bd
#
_cell.length_a   1.000
_cell.length_b   1.000
_cell.length_c   1.000
_cell.angle_alpha   90.00
_cell.angle_beta   90.00
_cell.angle_gamma   90.00
#
_symmetry.space_group_name_H-M   'P 1'
#
loop_
_entity.id
_entity.type
_entity.pdbx_description
1 polymer ?
#
loop_
_entity_poly.entity_id
_entity_poly.type
_entity_poly.pdbx_seq_one_letter_code
_entity_poly.pdbx_strand_id
1 'polypeptide(L)'
;MTLNLGVEIPSTPADGKVNTIWVPTIHDINKPTAAEIGAGTDLSNYVTLGGWSCTPSQDTISDQRENSSMDYENPGRKKISGPSIEVIDNTNTEHSNQNLAMETLKEGAEGFIVRRYGKDTDRTFVSGDVSTSTAYASV
;
A
#
# COMPACT_ATOMS: atom_id res chain seq x y z
N MET A 1 -30.75 -10.37 14.07
CA MET A 1 -30.13 -9.68 12.93
C MET A 1 -30.97 -8.50 12.53
N THR A 2 -30.43 -7.30 12.49
CA THR A 2 -31.12 -6.10 12.06
C THR A 2 -30.83 -5.84 10.58
N LEU A 3 -31.87 -5.66 9.78
CA LEU A 3 -31.75 -5.32 8.37
C LEU A 3 -31.81 -3.79 8.20
N ASN A 4 -30.78 -3.21 7.60
CA ASN A 4 -30.71 -1.79 7.29
C ASN A 4 -31.27 -1.52 5.89
N LEU A 5 -32.59 -1.57 5.76
CA LEU A 5 -33.29 -1.31 4.51
C LEU A 5 -33.50 0.20 4.34
N GLY A 6 -32.93 0.76 3.30
CA GLY A 6 -33.09 2.19 2.98
C GLY A 6 -32.30 3.15 3.85
N VAL A 7 -31.33 2.67 4.66
CA VAL A 7 -30.42 3.51 5.43
C VAL A 7 -29.11 3.64 4.66
N GLU A 8 -28.73 4.85 4.32
CA GLU A 8 -27.45 5.13 3.68
C GLU A 8 -26.33 5.05 4.73
N ILE A 9 -25.31 4.22 4.45
CA ILE A 9 -24.10 4.18 5.25
C ILE A 9 -23.15 5.26 4.72
N PRO A 10 -22.73 6.23 5.57
CA PRO A 10 -21.84 7.28 5.11
C PRO A 10 -20.50 6.72 4.65
N SER A 11 -20.00 7.25 3.56
CA SER A 11 -18.68 6.91 3.02
C SER A 11 -17.77 8.13 3.00
N THR A 12 -16.47 7.91 3.16
CA THR A 12 -15.46 8.96 3.09
C THR A 12 -14.63 8.77 1.82
N PRO A 13 -14.61 9.75 0.90
CA PRO A 13 -13.76 9.66 -0.29
C PRO A 13 -12.29 9.68 0.10
N ALA A 14 -11.49 8.86 -0.57
CA ALA A 14 -10.05 8.81 -0.36
C ALA A 14 -9.27 9.84 -1.18
N ASP A 15 -9.92 10.53 -2.11
CA ASP A 15 -9.28 11.54 -2.94
C ASP A 15 -8.74 12.71 -2.08
N GLY A 16 -7.45 13.01 -2.22
CA GLY A 16 -6.77 13.99 -1.38
C GLY A 16 -6.51 13.53 0.07
N LYS A 17 -6.83 12.29 0.43
CA LYS A 17 -6.71 11.76 1.80
C LYS A 17 -5.89 10.47 1.84
N VAL A 18 -4.81 10.43 1.10
CA VAL A 18 -3.90 9.28 1.04
C VAL A 18 -2.52 9.68 1.53
N ASN A 19 -2.01 8.98 2.53
CA ASN A 19 -0.63 9.10 2.98
C ASN A 19 0.18 7.90 2.51
N THR A 20 1.36 8.17 1.97
CA THR A 20 2.35 7.15 1.60
C THR A 20 3.64 7.42 2.35
N ILE A 21 4.10 6.46 3.15
CA ILE A 21 5.24 6.62 4.03
C ILE A 21 6.23 5.49 3.77
N TRP A 22 7.50 5.85 3.59
CA TRP A 22 8.61 4.90 3.52
C TRP A 22 9.17 4.67 4.91
N VAL A 23 9.08 3.44 5.42
CA VAL A 23 9.57 3.06 6.74
C VAL A 23 10.72 2.07 6.58
N PRO A 24 11.91 2.37 7.11
CA PRO A 24 13.07 1.49 6.95
C PRO A 24 12.95 0.17 7.72
N THR A 25 12.23 0.15 8.84
CA THR A 25 12.12 -1.05 9.68
C THR A 25 10.73 -1.16 10.28
N ILE A 26 10.09 -2.32 10.09
CA ILE A 26 8.83 -2.70 10.73
C ILE A 26 9.01 -4.09 11.34
N HIS A 27 8.66 -4.27 12.61
CA HIS A 27 8.78 -5.54 13.31
C HIS A 27 7.76 -6.57 12.81
N ASP A 28 6.50 -6.15 12.64
CA ASP A 28 5.42 -6.98 12.11
C ASP A 28 4.71 -6.25 10.98
N ILE A 29 4.83 -6.76 9.76
CA ILE A 29 4.24 -6.16 8.57
C ILE A 29 2.71 -6.05 8.64
N ASN A 30 2.06 -6.92 9.39
CA ASN A 30 0.60 -6.91 9.55
C ASN A 30 0.14 -5.93 10.64
N LYS A 31 1.04 -5.49 11.51
CA LYS A 31 0.74 -4.62 12.65
C LYS A 31 1.84 -3.56 12.85
N PRO A 32 2.02 -2.64 11.89
CA PRO A 32 2.98 -1.57 12.08
C PRO A 32 2.56 -0.66 13.24
N THR A 33 3.51 -0.28 14.09
CA THR A 33 3.24 0.64 15.20
C THR A 33 3.30 2.09 14.76
N ALA A 34 2.61 2.97 15.49
CA ALA A 34 2.65 4.40 15.20
C ALA A 34 4.06 5.00 15.34
N ALA A 35 4.87 4.47 16.28
CA ALA A 35 6.25 4.90 16.45
C ALA A 35 7.14 4.51 15.26
N GLU A 36 6.98 3.32 14.72
CA GLU A 36 7.71 2.86 13.53
C GLU A 36 7.36 3.70 12.30
N ILE A 37 6.08 3.99 12.11
CA ILE A 37 5.60 4.84 11.00
C ILE A 37 6.09 6.28 11.18
N GLY A 38 6.07 6.81 12.40
CA GLY A 38 6.55 8.16 12.71
C GLY A 38 8.05 8.35 12.46
N ALA A 39 8.85 7.27 12.52
CA ALA A 39 10.27 7.30 12.20
C ALA A 39 10.53 7.23 10.69
N GLY A 40 9.50 7.00 9.87
CA GLY A 40 9.60 6.90 8.42
C GLY A 40 9.63 8.26 7.72
N THR A 41 9.82 8.21 6.40
CA THR A 41 9.81 9.37 5.53
C THR A 41 8.47 9.50 4.83
N ASP A 42 7.80 10.64 4.97
CA ASP A 42 6.53 10.92 4.31
C ASP A 42 6.75 11.31 2.85
N LEU A 43 6.26 10.49 1.94
CA LEU A 43 6.33 10.68 0.50
C LEU A 43 4.99 11.10 -0.11
N SER A 44 4.00 11.43 0.69
CA SER A 44 2.63 11.69 0.23
C SER A 44 2.54 12.80 -0.82
N ASN A 45 3.38 13.83 -0.73
CA ASN A 45 3.38 14.96 -1.67
C ASN A 45 4.14 14.65 -2.98
N TYR A 46 4.84 13.54 -3.07
CA TYR A 46 5.66 13.19 -4.22
C TYR A 46 5.04 12.11 -5.09
N VAL A 47 4.09 11.36 -4.57
CA VAL A 47 3.40 10.30 -5.33
C VAL A 47 2.32 10.92 -6.20
N THR A 48 2.35 10.61 -7.50
CA THR A 48 1.34 11.09 -8.45
C THR A 48 0.00 10.40 -8.25
N LEU A 49 -1.08 11.02 -8.70
CA LEU A 49 -2.41 10.41 -8.67
C LEU A 49 -2.40 9.13 -9.51
N GLY A 50 -2.79 8.02 -8.90
CA GLY A 50 -2.73 6.70 -9.55
C GLY A 50 -1.32 6.13 -9.71
N GLY A 51 -0.29 6.76 -9.11
CA GLY A 51 1.10 6.32 -9.21
C GLY A 51 1.44 5.07 -8.40
N TRP A 52 0.56 4.63 -7.50
CA TRP A 52 0.74 3.39 -6.75
C TRP A 52 -0.01 2.24 -7.40
N SER A 53 0.69 1.17 -7.68
CA SER A 53 0.10 -0.06 -8.19
C SER A 53 0.71 -1.27 -7.49
N CYS A 54 -0.14 -2.11 -6.92
CA CYS A 54 0.27 -3.38 -6.32
C CYS A 54 -0.91 -4.34 -6.45
N THR A 55 -0.77 -5.34 -7.32
CA THR A 55 -1.84 -6.28 -7.61
C THR A 55 -1.46 -7.66 -7.09
N PRO A 56 -2.08 -8.12 -5.98
CA PRO A 56 -1.93 -9.49 -5.53
C PRO A 56 -2.71 -10.44 -6.45
N SER A 57 -2.12 -11.59 -6.73
CA SER A 57 -2.77 -12.67 -7.47
C SER A 57 -2.55 -14.00 -6.77
N GLN A 58 -3.41 -14.95 -7.05
CA GLN A 58 -3.28 -16.31 -6.57
C GLN A 58 -3.52 -17.27 -7.73
N ASP A 59 -2.58 -18.19 -7.91
CA ASP A 59 -2.73 -19.26 -8.90
C ASP A 59 -3.77 -20.27 -8.43
N THR A 60 -4.42 -20.94 -9.37
CA THR A 60 -5.30 -22.07 -9.11
C THR A 60 -4.66 -23.35 -9.64
N ILE A 61 -4.88 -24.45 -8.93
CA ILE A 61 -4.42 -25.77 -9.31
C ILE A 61 -5.67 -26.58 -9.64
N SER A 62 -5.76 -27.05 -10.90
CA SER A 62 -6.84 -27.93 -11.31
C SER A 62 -6.63 -29.33 -10.75
N ASP A 63 -7.66 -29.87 -10.10
CA ASP A 63 -7.71 -31.24 -9.64
C ASP A 63 -8.77 -32.01 -10.43
N GLN A 64 -8.32 -32.75 -11.43
CA GLN A 64 -9.18 -33.55 -12.31
C GLN A 64 -9.05 -34.99 -11.92
N ARG A 65 -10.20 -35.66 -11.72
CA ARG A 65 -10.23 -37.04 -11.30
C ARG A 65 -11.07 -37.89 -12.27
N GLU A 66 -10.59 -39.06 -12.57
CA GLU A 66 -11.21 -39.99 -13.49
C GLU A 66 -12.63 -40.45 -13.05
N ASN A 67 -12.86 -40.53 -11.74
CA ASN A 67 -14.13 -40.94 -11.17
C ASN A 67 -15.14 -39.80 -10.95
N SER A 68 -14.82 -38.61 -11.41
CA SER A 68 -15.68 -37.43 -11.27
C SER A 68 -15.81 -36.72 -12.59
N SER A 69 -17.02 -36.31 -12.93
CA SER A 69 -17.30 -35.45 -14.09
C SER A 69 -17.13 -33.95 -13.78
N MET A 70 -16.73 -33.62 -12.57
CA MET A 70 -16.50 -32.25 -12.12
C MET A 70 -15.00 -32.02 -11.96
N ASP A 71 -14.56 -30.86 -12.43
CA ASP A 71 -13.22 -30.36 -12.18
C ASP A 71 -13.22 -29.51 -10.91
N TYR A 72 -12.21 -29.70 -10.07
CA TYR A 72 -12.02 -28.94 -8.85
C TYR A 72 -10.80 -28.04 -8.96
N GLU A 73 -10.92 -26.82 -8.46
CA GLU A 73 -9.82 -25.88 -8.41
C GLU A 73 -9.40 -25.65 -6.94
N ASN A 74 -8.13 -25.84 -6.67
CA ASN A 74 -7.53 -25.57 -5.37
C ASN A 74 -6.70 -24.30 -5.43
N PRO A 75 -6.70 -23.48 -4.35
CA PRO A 75 -5.84 -22.31 -4.30
C PRO A 75 -4.36 -22.71 -4.32
N GLY A 76 -3.61 -22.08 -5.20
CA GLY A 76 -2.19 -22.30 -5.36
C GLY A 76 -1.34 -21.23 -4.72
N ARG A 77 -0.21 -20.92 -5.35
CA ARG A 77 0.75 -19.94 -4.82
C ARG A 77 0.23 -18.52 -4.99
N LYS A 78 0.37 -17.70 -3.93
CA LYS A 78 0.10 -16.27 -3.99
C LYS A 78 1.30 -15.54 -4.60
N LYS A 79 1.02 -14.58 -5.45
CA LYS A 79 2.02 -13.72 -6.11
C LYS A 79 1.62 -12.27 -6.03
N ILE A 80 2.60 -11.38 -5.95
CA ILE A 80 2.42 -9.95 -6.16
C ILE A 80 3.15 -9.61 -7.45
N SER A 81 2.40 -9.12 -8.44
CA SER A 81 2.92 -8.86 -9.78
C SER A 81 2.99 -7.35 -10.02
N GLY A 82 4.15 -6.88 -10.50
CA GLY A 82 4.35 -5.53 -10.98
C GLY A 82 4.06 -4.40 -9.99
N PRO A 83 4.47 -4.50 -8.70
CA PRO A 83 4.32 -3.36 -7.80
C PRO A 83 5.12 -2.18 -8.36
N SER A 84 4.49 -1.01 -8.45
CA SER A 84 5.12 0.19 -8.96
C SER A 84 4.66 1.41 -8.19
N ILE A 85 5.53 2.38 -8.09
CA ILE A 85 5.24 3.69 -7.52
C ILE A 85 5.82 4.77 -8.43
N GLU A 86 4.99 5.74 -8.80
CA GLU A 86 5.40 6.90 -9.58
C GLU A 86 5.54 8.09 -8.65
N VAL A 87 6.72 8.70 -8.67
CA VAL A 87 7.04 9.86 -7.85
C VAL A 87 7.56 11.01 -8.70
N ILE A 88 7.42 12.22 -8.16
CA ILE A 88 7.95 13.42 -8.81
C ILE A 88 9.47 13.43 -8.71
N ASP A 89 10.13 13.64 -9.84
CA ASP A 89 11.59 13.80 -9.91
C ASP A 89 11.93 15.28 -10.19
N ASN A 90 12.51 15.92 -9.19
CA ASN A 90 12.96 17.31 -9.29
C ASN A 90 14.49 17.43 -9.50
N THR A 91 15.15 16.35 -9.83
CA THR A 91 16.59 16.38 -10.17
C THR A 91 16.82 17.31 -11.35
N ASN A 92 17.76 18.22 -11.26
CA ASN A 92 18.09 19.20 -12.30
C ASN A 92 16.98 20.24 -12.61
N THR A 93 16.04 20.42 -11.70
CA THR A 93 15.05 21.52 -11.80
C THR A 93 15.35 22.62 -10.80
N GLU A 94 14.65 23.77 -10.93
CA GLU A 94 14.73 24.85 -9.94
C GLU A 94 14.23 24.43 -8.53
N HIS A 95 13.51 23.32 -8.46
CA HIS A 95 13.00 22.72 -7.21
C HIS A 95 13.83 21.53 -6.73
N SER A 96 15.10 21.48 -7.10
CA SER A 96 15.99 20.35 -6.70
C SER A 96 16.15 20.18 -5.19
N ASN A 97 15.89 21.21 -4.39
CA ASN A 97 15.85 21.13 -2.94
C ASN A 97 14.61 20.43 -2.39
N GLN A 98 13.60 20.17 -3.22
CA GLN A 98 12.36 19.45 -2.90
C GLN A 98 12.32 18.12 -3.65
N ASN A 99 13.30 17.27 -3.42
CA ASN A 99 13.47 16.00 -4.14
C ASN A 99 13.65 14.81 -3.18
N LEU A 100 12.90 14.83 -2.09
CA LEU A 100 13.02 13.84 -1.01
C LEU A 100 12.69 12.42 -1.48
N ALA A 101 11.72 12.25 -2.39
CA ALA A 101 11.34 10.94 -2.89
C ALA A 101 12.49 10.27 -3.65
N MET A 102 13.14 10.99 -4.54
CA MET A 102 14.30 10.46 -5.29
C MET A 102 15.52 10.21 -4.41
N GLU A 103 15.70 11.03 -3.38
CA GLU A 103 16.77 10.85 -2.39
C GLU A 103 16.54 9.62 -1.51
N THR A 104 15.29 9.32 -1.19
CA THR A 104 14.91 8.19 -0.34
C THR A 104 14.83 6.89 -1.12
N LEU A 105 14.27 6.91 -2.32
CA LEU A 105 14.02 5.74 -3.17
C LEU A 105 15.18 5.53 -4.17
N LYS A 106 16.38 5.39 -3.66
CA LYS A 106 17.57 5.07 -4.49
C LYS A 106 17.62 3.58 -4.81
N GLU A 107 18.29 3.25 -5.90
CA GLU A 107 18.57 1.87 -6.28
C GLU A 107 19.27 1.12 -5.12
N GLY A 108 18.73 -0.04 -4.76
CA GLY A 108 19.24 -0.84 -3.65
C GLY A 108 18.64 -0.49 -2.29
N ALA A 109 17.79 0.53 -2.18
CA ALA A 109 17.09 0.85 -0.94
C ALA A 109 16.04 -0.22 -0.61
N GLU A 110 16.02 -0.64 0.64
CA GLU A 110 15.07 -1.63 1.15
C GLU A 110 14.28 -1.06 2.32
N GLY A 111 13.01 -1.37 2.38
CA GLY A 111 12.15 -0.88 3.45
C GLY A 111 10.70 -1.30 3.26
N PHE A 112 9.81 -0.55 3.86
CA PHE A 112 8.37 -0.82 3.82
C PHE A 112 7.62 0.43 3.35
N ILE A 113 6.60 0.21 2.55
CA ILE A 113 5.67 1.27 2.15
C ILE A 113 4.37 1.07 2.90
N VAL A 114 3.99 2.09 3.68
CA VAL A 114 2.75 2.11 4.45
C VAL A 114 1.82 3.13 3.82
N ARG A 115 0.61 2.72 3.52
CA ARG A 115 -0.42 3.61 2.96
C ARG A 115 -1.63 3.68 3.87
N ARG A 116 -2.10 4.88 4.10
CA ARG A 116 -3.31 5.15 4.87
C ARG A 116 -4.29 5.96 4.02
N TYR A 117 -5.53 5.53 4.00
CA TYR A 117 -6.62 6.17 3.25
C TYR A 117 -7.66 6.75 4.19
N GLY A 118 -8.33 7.82 3.78
CA GLY A 118 -9.49 8.37 4.43
C GLY A 118 -9.23 9.28 5.62
N LYS A 119 -7.98 9.54 5.96
CA LYS A 119 -7.56 10.52 6.98
C LYS A 119 -6.91 11.72 6.31
N ASP A 120 -7.01 12.89 6.93
CA ASP A 120 -6.34 14.08 6.43
C ASP A 120 -4.83 13.86 6.37
N THR A 121 -4.19 14.36 5.31
CA THR A 121 -2.77 14.09 5.04
C THR A 121 -1.81 14.73 6.04
N ASP A 122 -2.24 15.78 6.72
CA ASP A 122 -1.49 16.46 7.77
C ASP A 122 -1.63 15.78 9.15
N ARG A 123 -2.54 14.82 9.27
CA ARG A 123 -2.77 14.10 10.51
C ARG A 123 -1.68 13.06 10.76
N THR A 124 -1.00 13.18 11.90
CA THR A 124 -0.01 12.20 12.35
C THR A 124 -0.65 10.85 12.66
N PHE A 125 0.12 9.78 12.50
CA PHE A 125 -0.30 8.45 12.93
C PHE A 125 -0.32 8.38 14.45
N VAL A 126 -1.40 7.84 15.00
CA VAL A 126 -1.57 7.62 16.44
C VAL A 126 -1.89 6.14 16.70
N SER A 127 -1.72 5.72 17.95
CA SER A 127 -2.09 4.35 18.35
C SER A 127 -3.57 4.10 18.04
N GLY A 128 -3.86 3.02 17.34
CA GLY A 128 -5.20 2.66 16.88
C GLY A 128 -5.50 3.05 15.42
N ASP A 129 -4.67 3.85 14.77
CA ASP A 129 -4.78 4.05 13.34
C ASP A 129 -4.45 2.73 12.60
N VAL A 130 -5.22 2.44 11.58
CA VAL A 130 -5.03 1.24 10.76
C VAL A 130 -4.43 1.63 9.42
N SER A 131 -3.33 1.01 9.06
CA SER A 131 -2.80 1.13 7.69
C SER A 131 -3.69 0.34 6.75
N THR A 132 -4.05 0.93 5.63
CA THR A 132 -4.85 0.23 4.60
C THR A 132 -4.01 -0.84 3.89
N SER A 133 -2.74 -0.55 3.68
CA SER A 133 -1.81 -1.54 3.15
C SER A 133 -0.38 -1.27 3.63
N THR A 134 0.34 -2.35 3.84
CA THR A 134 1.77 -2.32 4.15
C THR A 134 2.46 -3.36 3.28
N ALA A 135 3.51 -2.97 2.59
CA ALA A 135 4.26 -3.86 1.72
C ALA A 135 5.76 -3.66 1.89
N TYR A 136 6.49 -4.76 1.90
CA TYR A 136 7.95 -4.72 1.78
C TYR A 136 8.32 -4.30 0.37
N ALA A 137 9.29 -3.41 0.26
CA ALA A 137 9.77 -2.93 -1.02
C ALA A 137 11.29 -2.89 -1.07
N SER A 138 11.82 -3.25 -2.21
CA SER A 138 13.24 -3.11 -2.57
C SER A 138 13.33 -2.35 -3.88
N VAL A 139 14.13 -1.33 -3.90
CA VAL A 139 14.30 -0.45 -5.06
C VAL A 139 15.50 -0.90 -5.91
#